data_9fd7c37ca155ea4bc467547bba9336e2
#
_entry.id   9fd7c37ca155ea4bc467547bba9336e2
#
_cell.length_a   1.000
_cell.length_b   1.000
_cell.length_c   1.000
_cell.angle_alpha   90.00
_cell.angle_beta   90.00
_cell.angle_gamma   90.00
#
_symmetry.space_group_name_H-M   'P 1'
#
loop_
_entity.id
_entity.type
_entity.pdbx_description
1 polymer ?
#
loop_
_entity_poly.entity_id
_entity_poly.type
_entity_poly.pdbx_seq_one_letter_code
_entity_poly.pdbx_strand_id
1 'polypeptide(L)'
;MPDYVAYRKSISNELIDLKDRVRNFIGRGHWGEDGRYKEIILKECLQNHLPANIKIGTGFIMGEGNRITKQIDIIIYTDSCPLLFQKGEFIIAPKEAVLGIIEVKTKLTINNLEETIAHSSENGQIVGRTIFNGIFSYEYGMGIHIERSEVLKSVLRRSSGLVNYICLGPDCFIKHWGYDTDHPNRNQYSTINEQI
;
A
#
# COMPACT_ATOMS: atom_id res chain seq x y z
N MET A 1 -0.95 -6.12 33.04
CA MET A 1 -1.19 -4.95 32.15
C MET A 1 -1.40 -5.45 30.73
N PRO A 2 -2.30 -4.88 29.93
CA PRO A 2 -2.37 -5.21 28.51
C PRO A 2 -1.04 -4.89 27.82
N ASP A 3 -0.58 -5.81 26.96
CA ASP A 3 0.66 -5.63 26.21
C ASP A 3 0.31 -5.36 24.73
N TYR A 4 0.24 -4.08 24.36
CA TYR A 4 -0.08 -3.65 23.01
C TYR A 4 1.01 -3.99 21.98
N VAL A 5 2.25 -4.13 22.43
CA VAL A 5 3.37 -4.52 21.57
C VAL A 5 3.21 -5.98 21.17
N ALA A 6 2.99 -6.87 22.14
CA ALA A 6 2.72 -8.28 21.87
C ALA A 6 1.47 -8.48 21.02
N TYR A 7 0.41 -7.68 21.24
CA TYR A 7 -0.80 -7.71 20.43
C TYR A 7 -0.53 -7.35 18.95
N ARG A 8 0.17 -6.24 18.70
CA ARG A 8 0.52 -5.84 17.31
C ARG A 8 1.43 -6.87 16.63
N LYS A 9 2.38 -7.41 17.38
CA LYS A 9 3.27 -8.46 16.89
C LYS A 9 2.50 -9.73 16.52
N SER A 10 1.45 -10.09 17.26
CA SER A 10 0.61 -11.25 16.92
C SER A 10 -0.12 -11.05 15.58
N ILE A 11 -0.62 -9.85 15.28
CA ILE A 11 -1.25 -9.53 13.98
C ILE A 11 -0.23 -9.67 12.84
N SER A 12 0.98 -9.13 13.02
CA SER A 12 2.04 -9.26 12.00
C SER A 12 2.42 -10.72 11.74
N ASN A 13 2.53 -11.52 12.80
CA ASN A 13 2.83 -12.94 12.68
C ASN A 13 1.70 -13.69 11.98
N GLU A 14 0.43 -13.38 12.28
CA GLU A 14 -0.72 -13.98 11.61
C GLU A 14 -0.69 -13.70 10.10
N LEU A 15 -0.38 -12.47 9.67
CA LEU A 15 -0.24 -12.13 8.25
C LEU A 15 0.88 -12.94 7.57
N ILE A 16 2.01 -13.14 8.25
CA ILE A 16 3.12 -13.95 7.74
C ILE A 16 2.70 -15.41 7.61
N ASP A 17 2.07 -15.97 8.64
CA ASP A 17 1.61 -17.36 8.67
C ASP A 17 0.57 -17.64 7.59
N LEU A 18 -0.39 -16.72 7.39
CA LEU A 18 -1.39 -16.81 6.33
C LEU A 18 -0.76 -16.76 4.94
N LYS A 19 0.18 -15.84 4.72
CA LYS A 19 0.95 -15.73 3.47
C LYS A 19 1.61 -17.07 3.10
N ASP A 20 2.26 -17.71 4.06
CA ASP A 20 3.04 -18.92 3.81
C ASP A 20 2.16 -20.17 3.72
N ARG A 21 1.00 -20.17 4.37
CA ARG A 21 0.06 -21.30 4.36
C ARG A 21 -0.35 -21.71 2.95
N VAL A 22 -0.77 -20.75 2.13
CA VAL A 22 -1.20 -21.04 0.75
C VAL A 22 0.00 -21.40 -0.12
N ARG A 23 1.12 -20.68 0.00
CA ARG A 23 2.35 -21.02 -0.72
C ARG A 23 2.81 -22.45 -0.44
N ASN A 24 2.71 -22.91 0.81
CA ASN A 24 3.05 -24.26 1.20
C ASN A 24 2.09 -25.31 0.61
N PHE A 25 0.82 -24.94 0.38
CA PHE A 25 -0.19 -25.84 -0.16
C PHE A 25 -0.13 -25.93 -1.70
N ILE A 26 -0.02 -24.80 -2.41
CA ILE A 26 -0.05 -24.79 -3.89
C ILE A 26 1.34 -24.93 -4.53
N GLY A 27 2.41 -24.84 -3.75
CA GLY A 27 3.80 -24.94 -4.25
C GLY A 27 4.21 -23.73 -5.11
N ARG A 28 5.34 -23.91 -5.81
CA ARG A 28 5.97 -22.79 -6.57
C ARG A 28 5.45 -22.61 -8.01
N GLY A 29 4.48 -23.40 -8.45
CA GLY A 29 4.00 -23.41 -9.85
C GLY A 29 2.94 -22.37 -10.20
N HIS A 30 2.32 -21.68 -9.21
CA HIS A 30 1.13 -20.85 -9.41
C HIS A 30 1.31 -19.41 -8.89
N TRP A 31 2.29 -18.69 -9.42
CA TRP A 31 2.68 -17.36 -8.94
C TRP A 31 1.56 -16.29 -9.03
N GLY A 32 0.69 -16.36 -10.04
CA GLY A 32 -0.42 -15.41 -10.18
C GLY A 32 -1.46 -15.55 -9.08
N GLU A 33 -1.79 -16.79 -8.74
CA GLU A 33 -2.75 -17.08 -7.66
C GLU A 33 -2.16 -16.72 -6.27
N ASP A 34 -0.85 -16.94 -6.07
CA ASP A 34 -0.13 -16.54 -4.85
C ASP A 34 -0.21 -15.03 -4.62
N GLY A 35 -0.04 -14.21 -5.67
CA GLY A 35 -0.19 -12.75 -5.60
C GLY A 35 -1.60 -12.33 -5.19
N ARG A 36 -2.61 -12.84 -5.90
CA ARG A 36 -4.02 -12.54 -5.64
C ARG A 36 -4.46 -12.93 -4.22
N TYR A 37 -4.00 -14.08 -3.75
CA TYR A 37 -4.30 -14.51 -2.39
C TYR A 37 -3.72 -13.56 -1.32
N LYS A 38 -2.53 -13.03 -1.54
CA LYS A 38 -1.89 -12.04 -0.66
C LYS A 38 -2.66 -10.73 -0.58
N GLU A 39 -3.23 -10.28 -1.70
CA GLU A 39 -4.14 -9.14 -1.70
C GLU A 39 -5.38 -9.41 -0.84
N ILE A 40 -5.97 -10.61 -0.93
CA ILE A 40 -7.12 -11.02 -0.13
C ILE A 40 -6.77 -11.01 1.37
N ILE A 41 -5.65 -11.61 1.77
CA ILE A 41 -5.21 -11.63 3.18
C ILE A 41 -5.10 -10.19 3.74
N LEU A 42 -4.46 -9.30 2.98
CA LEU A 42 -4.27 -7.93 3.44
C LEU A 42 -5.62 -7.18 3.52
N LYS A 43 -6.52 -7.38 2.56
CA LYS A 43 -7.86 -6.79 2.59
C LYS A 43 -8.66 -7.24 3.81
N GLU A 44 -8.68 -8.54 4.11
CA GLU A 44 -9.35 -9.08 5.29
C GLU A 44 -8.79 -8.52 6.58
N CYS A 45 -7.46 -8.48 6.70
CA CYS A 45 -6.80 -7.88 7.85
C CYS A 45 -7.19 -6.41 8.02
N LEU A 46 -7.13 -5.61 6.96
CA LEU A 46 -7.51 -4.20 7.02
C LEU A 46 -9.01 -4.03 7.36
N GLN A 47 -9.89 -4.82 6.74
CA GLN A 47 -11.34 -4.73 6.98
C GLN A 47 -11.71 -4.98 8.44
N ASN A 48 -10.98 -5.87 9.12
CA ASN A 48 -11.20 -6.17 10.54
C ASN A 48 -10.79 -5.02 11.48
N HIS A 49 -10.00 -4.06 10.99
CA HIS A 49 -9.49 -2.94 11.77
C HIS A 49 -10.09 -1.57 11.38
N LEU A 50 -10.91 -1.53 10.32
CA LEU A 50 -11.54 -0.31 9.85
C LEU A 50 -12.95 -0.12 10.45
N PRO A 51 -13.37 1.14 10.67
CA PRO A 51 -14.74 1.46 11.06
C PRO A 51 -15.77 0.93 10.04
N ALA A 52 -16.98 0.66 10.50
CA ALA A 52 -18.04 0.06 9.67
C ALA A 52 -18.42 0.85 8.41
N ASN A 53 -18.25 2.17 8.43
CA ASN A 53 -18.50 3.07 7.30
C ASN A 53 -17.31 3.20 6.32
N ILE A 54 -16.21 2.52 6.59
CA ILE A 54 -15.06 2.45 5.68
C ILE A 54 -15.05 1.06 5.05
N LYS A 55 -14.98 1.05 3.73
CA LYS A 55 -15.04 -0.16 2.92
C LYS A 55 -13.76 -0.35 2.13
N ILE A 56 -13.56 -1.58 1.69
CA ILE A 56 -12.44 -1.97 0.84
C ILE A 56 -12.96 -2.57 -0.45
N GLY A 57 -12.34 -2.20 -1.55
CA GLY A 57 -12.58 -2.77 -2.87
C GLY A 57 -11.30 -2.87 -3.69
N THR A 58 -11.42 -3.38 -4.89
CA THR A 58 -10.37 -3.41 -5.92
C THR A 58 -10.93 -2.86 -7.22
N GLY A 59 -10.12 -2.26 -8.07
CA GLY A 59 -10.59 -1.76 -9.38
C GLY A 59 -10.04 -0.40 -9.73
N PHE A 60 -10.91 0.58 -9.99
CA PHE A 60 -10.50 1.84 -10.61
C PHE A 60 -11.08 3.04 -9.87
N ILE A 61 -10.40 4.18 -10.02
CA ILE A 61 -10.88 5.47 -9.52
C ILE A 61 -11.03 6.43 -10.70
N MET A 62 -12.17 7.10 -10.76
CA MET A 62 -12.40 8.18 -11.70
C MET A 62 -12.01 9.51 -11.06
N GLY A 63 -11.02 10.16 -11.67
CA GLY A 63 -10.53 11.50 -11.31
C GLY A 63 -11.17 12.61 -12.15
N GLU A 64 -10.55 13.77 -12.11
CA GLU A 64 -11.02 14.93 -12.89
C GLU A 64 -10.86 14.71 -14.40
N GLY A 65 -11.78 15.30 -15.17
CA GLY A 65 -11.74 15.25 -16.64
C GLY A 65 -11.91 13.86 -17.20
N ASN A 66 -12.64 12.98 -16.50
CA ASN A 66 -12.86 11.58 -16.86
C ASN A 66 -11.57 10.75 -16.96
N ARG A 67 -10.49 11.18 -16.32
CA ARG A 67 -9.28 10.35 -16.22
C ARG A 67 -9.57 9.19 -15.27
N ILE A 68 -9.12 8.00 -15.66
CA ILE A 68 -9.26 6.79 -14.85
C ILE A 68 -7.87 6.28 -14.44
N THR A 69 -7.75 5.80 -13.20
CA THR A 69 -6.50 5.17 -12.73
C THR A 69 -6.20 3.88 -13.47
N LYS A 70 -4.99 3.38 -13.36
CA LYS A 70 -4.73 1.95 -13.56
C LYS A 70 -5.45 1.15 -12.48
N GLN A 71 -5.55 -0.16 -12.68
CA GLN A 71 -6.14 -1.04 -11.68
C GLN A 71 -5.38 -0.91 -10.36
N ILE A 72 -6.12 -0.82 -9.26
CA ILE A 72 -5.60 -0.69 -7.90
C ILE A 72 -5.98 -1.95 -7.13
N ASP A 73 -5.01 -2.52 -6.44
CA ASP A 73 -5.19 -3.75 -5.68
C ASP A 73 -6.13 -3.55 -4.50
N ILE A 74 -5.96 -2.44 -3.76
CA ILE A 74 -6.81 -2.10 -2.61
C ILE A 74 -7.21 -0.63 -2.68
N ILE A 75 -8.51 -0.37 -2.74
CA ILE A 75 -9.13 0.94 -2.63
C ILE A 75 -9.86 1.01 -1.29
N ILE A 76 -9.47 1.94 -0.43
CA ILE A 76 -10.14 2.23 0.84
C ILE A 76 -11.06 3.43 0.59
N TYR A 77 -12.36 3.26 0.83
CA TYR A 77 -13.34 4.27 0.51
C TYR A 77 -14.43 4.39 1.58
N THR A 78 -15.11 5.54 1.59
CA THR A 78 -16.28 5.75 2.46
C THR A 78 -17.56 5.31 1.77
N ASP A 79 -18.46 4.67 2.48
CA ASP A 79 -19.80 4.32 1.99
C ASP A 79 -20.78 5.51 2.00
N SER A 80 -20.35 6.65 2.53
CA SER A 80 -21.13 7.89 2.49
C SER A 80 -21.20 8.55 1.11
N CYS A 81 -20.39 8.08 0.15
CA CYS A 81 -20.37 8.55 -1.23
C CYS A 81 -20.72 7.40 -2.18
N PRO A 82 -21.71 7.59 -3.09
CA PRO A 82 -22.09 6.55 -4.04
C PRO A 82 -20.93 6.14 -4.96
N LEU A 83 -20.78 4.85 -5.18
CA LEU A 83 -19.87 4.32 -6.20
C LEU A 83 -20.48 4.45 -7.60
N LEU A 84 -19.64 4.62 -8.60
CA LEU A 84 -20.07 4.63 -10.01
C LEU A 84 -20.44 3.24 -10.50
N PHE A 85 -19.75 2.22 -9.97
CA PHE A 85 -20.04 0.82 -10.26
C PHE A 85 -19.55 -0.06 -9.11
N GLN A 86 -20.29 -1.15 -8.83
CA GLN A 86 -19.88 -2.18 -7.88
C GLN A 86 -20.41 -3.55 -8.29
N LYS A 87 -19.54 -4.55 -8.27
CA LYS A 87 -19.92 -5.96 -8.39
C LYS A 87 -18.96 -6.81 -7.53
N GLY A 88 -19.45 -7.32 -6.41
CA GLY A 88 -18.61 -7.96 -5.41
C GLY A 88 -17.58 -6.97 -4.87
N GLU A 89 -16.30 -7.32 -4.89
CA GLU A 89 -15.20 -6.47 -4.48
C GLU A 89 -14.73 -5.50 -5.57
N PHE A 90 -15.11 -5.74 -6.83
CA PHE A 90 -14.72 -4.88 -7.94
C PHE A 90 -15.56 -3.61 -7.94
N ILE A 91 -14.88 -2.45 -7.93
CA ILE A 91 -15.52 -1.13 -7.88
C ILE A 91 -14.91 -0.16 -8.91
N ILE A 92 -15.74 0.81 -9.31
CA ILE A 92 -15.29 2.06 -9.90
C ILE A 92 -15.76 3.16 -8.95
N ALA A 93 -14.80 3.80 -8.28
CA ALA A 93 -15.09 4.81 -7.27
C ALA A 93 -14.86 6.22 -7.82
N PRO A 94 -15.71 7.20 -7.49
CA PRO A 94 -15.36 8.60 -7.71
C PRO A 94 -14.24 8.98 -6.72
N LYS A 95 -13.35 9.88 -7.12
CA LYS A 95 -12.21 10.31 -6.28
C LYS A 95 -12.63 10.82 -4.91
N GLU A 96 -13.83 11.39 -4.80
CA GLU A 96 -14.39 11.93 -3.56
C GLU A 96 -14.64 10.86 -2.50
N ALA A 97 -14.97 9.63 -2.92
CA ALA A 97 -15.19 8.51 -2.01
C ALA A 97 -13.90 7.94 -1.43
N VAL A 98 -12.76 8.15 -2.10
CA VAL A 98 -11.51 7.44 -1.82
C VAL A 98 -10.78 8.06 -0.64
N LEU A 99 -10.44 7.26 0.35
CA LEU A 99 -9.64 7.64 1.52
C LEU A 99 -8.19 7.18 1.39
N GLY A 100 -7.97 6.08 0.67
CA GLY A 100 -6.63 5.55 0.45
C GLY A 100 -6.58 4.52 -0.66
N ILE A 101 -5.36 4.28 -1.13
CA ILE A 101 -5.02 3.24 -2.10
C ILE A 101 -3.77 2.50 -1.63
N ILE A 102 -3.71 1.20 -1.91
CA ILE A 102 -2.53 0.39 -1.61
C ILE A 102 -2.22 -0.51 -2.81
N GLU A 103 -0.98 -0.44 -3.24
CA GLU A 103 -0.37 -1.40 -4.16
C GLU A 103 0.25 -2.53 -3.36
N VAL A 104 -0.05 -3.78 -3.69
CA VAL A 104 0.41 -4.97 -2.97
C VAL A 104 1.46 -5.70 -3.78
N LYS A 105 2.57 -6.03 -3.15
CA LYS A 105 3.64 -6.81 -3.76
C LYS A 105 3.97 -8.03 -2.89
N THR A 106 4.13 -9.17 -3.51
CA THR A 106 4.71 -10.34 -2.85
C THR A 106 6.13 -10.03 -2.38
N LYS A 107 6.93 -9.43 -3.27
CA LYS A 107 8.31 -9.04 -3.01
C LYS A 107 8.68 -7.79 -3.78
N LEU A 108 9.10 -6.76 -3.07
CA LEU A 108 9.67 -5.57 -3.66
C LEU A 108 11.20 -5.76 -3.81
N THR A 109 11.69 -5.49 -5.01
CA THR A 109 13.12 -5.60 -5.36
C THR A 109 13.57 -4.31 -6.05
N ILE A 110 14.86 -4.07 -6.18
CA ILE A 110 15.39 -2.92 -6.92
C ILE A 110 14.84 -2.91 -8.36
N ASN A 111 14.66 -4.07 -8.98
CA ASN A 111 14.23 -4.19 -10.37
C ASN A 111 12.77 -3.74 -10.61
N ASN A 112 11.88 -3.93 -9.63
CA ASN A 112 10.46 -3.54 -9.76
C ASN A 112 10.08 -2.31 -8.93
N LEU A 113 11.04 -1.74 -8.18
CA LEU A 113 10.81 -0.61 -7.28
C LEU A 113 10.34 0.64 -8.02
N GLU A 114 11.05 1.01 -9.07
CA GLU A 114 10.76 2.23 -9.83
C GLU A 114 9.38 2.16 -10.49
N GLU A 115 9.07 1.05 -11.14
CA GLU A 115 7.77 0.81 -11.77
C GLU A 115 6.64 0.83 -10.75
N THR A 116 6.83 0.17 -9.59
CA THR A 116 5.82 0.13 -8.53
C THR A 116 5.52 1.51 -7.97
N ILE A 117 6.56 2.31 -7.68
CA ILE A 117 6.38 3.67 -7.17
C ILE A 117 5.78 4.59 -8.23
N ALA A 118 6.20 4.47 -9.50
CA ALA A 118 5.63 5.25 -10.60
C ALA A 118 4.14 4.95 -10.78
N HIS A 119 3.76 3.67 -10.79
CA HIS A 119 2.37 3.21 -10.89
C HIS A 119 1.50 3.79 -9.76
N SER A 120 1.94 3.67 -8.52
CA SER A 120 1.23 4.21 -7.36
C SER A 120 1.16 5.74 -7.37
N SER A 121 2.22 6.42 -7.84
CA SER A 121 2.26 7.88 -8.00
C SER A 121 1.28 8.37 -9.05
N GLU A 122 1.21 7.72 -10.23
CA GLU A 122 0.26 8.04 -11.29
C GLU A 122 -1.19 7.92 -10.80
N ASN A 123 -1.51 6.85 -10.06
CA ASN A 123 -2.82 6.65 -9.46
C ASN A 123 -3.14 7.77 -8.45
N GLY A 124 -2.18 8.11 -7.57
CA GLY A 124 -2.33 9.21 -6.62
C GLY A 124 -2.53 10.57 -7.30
N GLN A 125 -1.85 10.82 -8.43
CA GLN A 125 -2.00 12.04 -9.21
C GLN A 125 -3.41 12.17 -9.83
N ILE A 126 -3.99 11.06 -10.29
CA ILE A 126 -5.36 11.05 -10.85
C ILE A 126 -6.39 11.34 -9.75
N VAL A 127 -6.20 10.83 -8.54
CA VAL A 127 -7.05 11.16 -7.40
C VAL A 127 -7.00 12.66 -7.10
N GLY A 128 -5.85 13.32 -7.29
CA GLY A 128 -5.71 14.78 -7.29
C GLY A 128 -5.82 15.43 -5.92
N ARG A 129 -5.74 14.68 -4.83
CA ARG A 129 -5.70 15.17 -3.45
C ARG A 129 -4.86 14.25 -2.57
N THR A 130 -4.43 14.74 -1.44
CA THR A 130 -3.70 13.93 -0.46
C THR A 130 -4.63 12.86 0.13
N ILE A 131 -4.26 11.61 -0.08
CA ILE A 131 -4.89 10.41 0.48
C ILE A 131 -3.80 9.53 1.10
N PHE A 132 -4.20 8.50 1.82
CA PHE A 132 -3.28 7.41 2.11
C PHE A 132 -2.92 6.71 0.79
N ASN A 133 -1.68 6.82 0.34
CA ASN A 133 -1.18 6.14 -0.86
C ASN A 133 0.01 5.28 -0.46
N GLY A 134 -0.25 4.00 -0.29
CA GLY A 134 0.67 3.03 0.27
C GLY A 134 1.16 1.98 -0.73
N ILE A 135 2.36 1.49 -0.48
CA ILE A 135 2.88 0.26 -1.06
C ILE A 135 3.10 -0.71 0.08
N PHE A 136 2.50 -1.89 -0.02
CA PHE A 136 2.69 -2.97 0.93
C PHE A 136 3.42 -4.13 0.26
N SER A 137 4.56 -4.51 0.81
CA SER A 137 5.31 -5.66 0.33
C SER A 137 5.55 -6.66 1.46
N TYR A 138 5.13 -7.89 1.27
CA TYR A 138 5.34 -8.97 2.24
C TYR A 138 6.81 -9.32 2.44
N GLU A 139 7.60 -9.17 1.38
CA GLU A 139 9.03 -9.43 1.37
C GLU A 139 9.75 -8.31 0.62
N TYR A 140 11.02 -8.12 0.90
CA TYR A 140 11.85 -7.20 0.13
C TYR A 140 13.24 -7.78 -0.16
N GLY A 141 13.84 -7.32 -1.25
CA GLY A 141 15.18 -7.76 -1.67
C GLY A 141 16.29 -7.04 -0.89
N MET A 142 17.45 -7.68 -0.81
CA MET A 142 18.65 -7.03 -0.30
C MET A 142 18.94 -5.74 -1.08
N GLY A 143 19.31 -4.67 -0.38
CA GLY A 143 19.58 -3.35 -0.98
C GLY A 143 18.40 -2.39 -1.00
N ILE A 144 17.18 -2.84 -0.65
CA ILE A 144 16.04 -1.94 -0.43
C ILE A 144 15.92 -1.66 1.07
N HIS A 145 16.72 -0.73 1.56
CA HIS A 145 16.59 -0.20 2.92
C HIS A 145 16.80 1.31 2.85
N ILE A 146 15.87 2.11 3.40
CA ILE A 146 15.89 3.56 3.19
C ILE A 146 17.20 4.21 3.63
N GLU A 147 17.80 3.71 4.70
CA GLU A 147 19.04 4.27 5.24
C GLU A 147 20.25 4.03 4.32
N ARG A 148 20.19 2.97 3.51
CA ARG A 148 21.32 2.50 2.69
C ARG A 148 21.08 2.55 1.18
N SER A 149 19.82 2.69 0.74
CA SER A 149 19.47 2.65 -0.68
C SER A 149 19.26 4.04 -1.26
N GLU A 150 20.26 4.56 -1.97
CA GLU A 150 20.09 5.81 -2.73
C GLU A 150 19.09 5.65 -3.88
N VAL A 151 18.92 4.45 -4.41
CA VAL A 151 17.90 4.16 -5.43
C VAL A 151 16.50 4.37 -4.86
N LEU A 152 16.19 3.80 -3.70
CA LEU A 152 14.90 3.98 -3.04
C LEU A 152 14.64 5.45 -2.72
N LYS A 153 15.63 6.16 -2.15
CA LYS A 153 15.52 7.59 -1.86
C LYS A 153 15.26 8.42 -3.12
N SER A 154 15.99 8.13 -4.21
CA SER A 154 15.85 8.85 -5.47
C SER A 154 14.45 8.65 -6.07
N VAL A 155 13.94 7.41 -6.10
CA VAL A 155 12.62 7.10 -6.66
C VAL A 155 11.51 7.72 -5.80
N LEU A 156 11.63 7.66 -4.48
CA LEU A 156 10.69 8.31 -3.56
C LEU A 156 10.64 9.83 -3.73
N ARG A 157 11.79 10.49 -3.89
CA ARG A 157 11.82 11.92 -4.17
C ARG A 157 11.07 12.28 -5.46
N ARG A 158 11.19 11.44 -6.50
CA ARG A 158 10.46 11.65 -7.77
C ARG A 158 8.95 11.48 -7.63
N SER A 159 8.47 10.72 -6.66
CA SER A 159 7.03 10.60 -6.38
C SER A 159 6.42 11.88 -5.79
N SER A 160 7.26 12.84 -5.38
CA SER A 160 6.82 14.14 -4.81
C SER A 160 5.82 14.00 -3.68
N GLY A 161 5.95 12.96 -2.83
CA GLY A 161 5.06 12.68 -1.71
C GLY A 161 3.72 12.04 -2.11
N LEU A 162 3.48 11.80 -3.39
CA LEU A 162 2.27 11.10 -3.85
C LEU A 162 2.21 9.67 -3.31
N VAL A 163 3.36 8.98 -3.18
CA VAL A 163 3.47 7.75 -2.39
C VAL A 163 3.93 8.16 -1.00
N ASN A 164 3.10 7.98 0.00
CA ASN A 164 3.36 8.52 1.34
C ASN A 164 3.56 7.44 2.42
N TYR A 165 3.31 6.18 2.11
CA TYR A 165 3.59 5.06 3.00
C TYR A 165 4.18 3.88 2.23
N ILE A 166 5.20 3.22 2.81
CA ILE A 166 5.74 1.97 2.27
C ILE A 166 6.00 1.03 3.44
N CYS A 167 5.41 -0.15 3.38
CA CYS A 167 5.67 -1.26 4.28
C CYS A 167 6.52 -2.31 3.56
N LEU A 168 7.70 -2.60 4.09
CA LEU A 168 8.64 -3.58 3.55
C LEU A 168 8.82 -4.73 4.54
N GLY A 169 8.01 -5.75 4.39
CA GLY A 169 8.00 -6.87 5.33
C GLY A 169 7.67 -6.42 6.76
N PRO A 170 8.09 -7.19 7.77
CA PRO A 170 7.82 -6.88 9.18
C PRO A 170 8.74 -5.80 9.76
N ASP A 171 9.84 -5.47 9.08
CA ASP A 171 10.96 -4.78 9.71
C ASP A 171 11.10 -3.30 9.30
N CYS A 172 10.43 -2.89 8.24
CA CYS A 172 10.67 -1.55 7.69
C CYS A 172 9.37 -0.88 7.24
N PHE A 173 9.05 0.21 7.91
CA PHE A 173 7.93 1.08 7.55
C PHE A 173 8.45 2.49 7.27
N ILE A 174 8.15 3.00 6.07
CA ILE A 174 8.62 4.29 5.59
C ILE A 174 7.42 5.23 5.48
N LYS A 175 7.55 6.42 6.02
CA LYS A 175 6.53 7.47 5.94
C LYS A 175 7.10 8.74 5.33
N HIS A 176 6.29 9.39 4.50
CA HIS A 176 6.51 10.76 4.04
C HIS A 176 5.93 11.74 5.05
N TRP A 177 6.74 12.69 5.50
CA TRP A 177 6.38 13.67 6.53
C TRP A 177 6.01 15.06 5.96
N GLY A 178 5.98 15.20 4.65
CA GLY A 178 5.81 16.48 3.98
C GLY A 178 7.13 17.02 3.44
N TYR A 179 7.12 18.31 3.15
CA TYR A 179 8.31 19.02 2.69
C TYR A 179 9.06 19.60 3.90
N ASP A 180 10.37 19.69 3.77
CA ASP A 180 11.21 20.38 4.74
C ASP A 180 10.82 21.86 4.78
N THR A 181 10.52 22.39 5.96
CA THR A 181 10.17 23.82 6.15
C THR A 181 11.31 24.74 5.75
N ASP A 182 12.55 24.31 5.96
CA ASP A 182 13.76 25.08 5.65
C ASP A 182 14.25 24.87 4.21
N HIS A 183 13.79 23.76 3.59
CA HIS A 183 14.14 23.37 2.23
C HIS A 183 12.91 22.84 1.51
N PRO A 184 11.98 23.70 1.05
CA PRO A 184 10.67 23.32 0.50
C PRO A 184 10.72 22.39 -0.72
N ASN A 185 11.90 22.22 -1.33
CA ASN A 185 12.13 21.26 -2.41
C ASN A 185 12.61 19.87 -1.94
N ARG A 186 12.72 19.64 -0.63
CA ARG A 186 13.12 18.35 -0.06
C ARG A 186 11.94 17.62 0.52
N ASN A 187 11.55 16.53 -0.14
CA ASN A 187 10.64 15.55 0.43
C ASN A 187 11.30 14.83 1.62
N GLN A 188 10.64 14.85 2.76
CA GLN A 188 11.10 14.14 3.96
C GLN A 188 10.47 12.76 4.03
N TYR A 189 11.30 11.74 3.78
CA TYR A 189 10.96 10.34 4.08
C TYR A 189 11.85 9.85 5.21
N SER A 190 11.25 9.18 6.18
CA SER A 190 12.00 8.48 7.22
C SER A 190 11.44 7.10 7.50
N THR A 191 12.29 6.23 7.99
CA THR A 191 11.87 4.95 8.54
C THR A 191 11.26 5.21 9.91
N ILE A 192 10.08 4.66 10.13
CA ILE A 192 9.54 4.54 11.48
C ILE A 192 10.10 3.22 12.02
N ASN A 193 11.22 3.30 12.72
CA ASN A 193 11.71 2.19 13.51
C ASN A 193 10.92 2.19 14.81
N GLU A 194 9.81 1.46 14.85
CA GLU A 194 9.34 0.99 16.14
C GLU A 194 10.34 -0.07 16.58
N GLN A 195 11.21 0.28 17.53
CA GLN A 195 11.86 -0.73 18.36
C GLN A 195 10.74 -1.44 19.11
N ILE A 196 10.31 -2.55 18.53
CA ILE A 196 9.37 -3.48 19.14
C ILE A 196 10.14 -4.43 20.04
#